data_9683e1b3264b158a04217c284ee2d346
#
_entry.id   9683e1b3264b158a04217c284ee2d346
#
_cell.length_a   1.000
_cell.length_b   1.000
_cell.length_c   1.000
_cell.angle_alpha   90.00
_cell.angle_beta   90.00
_cell.angle_gamma   90.00
#
_symmetry.space_group_name_H-M   'P 1'
#
loop_
_entity.id
_entity.type
_entity.pdbx_description
1 polymer ?
#
loop_
_entity_poly.entity_id
_entity_poly.type
_entity_poly.pdbx_seq_one_letter_code
_entity_poly.pdbx_strand_id
1 'polypeptide(L)'
;MDSLTLYRIIMELVLSSQVRFHDLRCLVTFVWAVVGLLKEKGVHLSKWCEHRPGEAQAASKQRQFARWLGNTKICEVAIYKKLAQKALADWQGETIFLALDSSSLWNRFVIVRVALIYRGRALPLSWLVMEHASTSVAFEAYNPILKEAAAILPQGCRVILLADRGFGDNDLFCLARDLCWSFRIRLKRSLRVYRVSKPAMKVGRLMPAKKQALFLHKVWLTDRYFGPVYLALAHVQTRNGYEEWAIVSDEPTDLRTFDEYGLRFDLEENFLDDKSAGFQIESSEIRNAAMLSRLGLVLATTTLYLVSTGTAVVHFGLRQLVDPHWNRGLSYFQIGWRWLEHALANSKKLISRFWLEPGPDPYPVYASKSQAAKPVAILYDLSLEVT
;
A
#
# COMPACT_ATOMS: atom_id res chain seq x y z
N MET A 1 -9.57 -22.27 -22.84
CA MET A 1 -9.06 -23.21 -21.82
C MET A 1 -8.47 -22.47 -20.63
N ASP A 2 -7.65 -21.45 -20.86
CA ASP A 2 -6.90 -20.72 -19.83
C ASP A 2 -7.76 -19.99 -18.78
N SER A 3 -8.87 -19.34 -19.20
CA SER A 3 -9.74 -18.61 -18.26
C SER A 3 -10.44 -19.52 -17.24
N LEU A 4 -10.83 -20.73 -17.63
CA LEU A 4 -11.42 -21.72 -16.72
C LEU A 4 -10.41 -22.27 -15.71
N THR A 5 -9.17 -22.50 -16.13
CA THR A 5 -8.10 -22.94 -15.24
C THR A 5 -7.80 -21.87 -14.20
N LEU A 6 -7.67 -20.62 -14.64
CA LEU A 6 -7.46 -19.48 -13.74
C LEU A 6 -8.65 -19.27 -12.80
N TYR A 7 -9.87 -19.39 -13.30
CA TYR A 7 -11.09 -19.33 -12.49
C TYR A 7 -11.08 -20.37 -11.36
N ARG A 8 -10.73 -21.64 -11.66
CA ARG A 8 -10.68 -22.71 -10.65
C ARG A 8 -9.67 -22.39 -9.55
N ILE A 9 -8.49 -21.90 -9.92
CA ILE A 9 -7.44 -21.53 -8.96
C ILE A 9 -7.88 -20.37 -8.08
N ILE A 10 -8.41 -19.29 -8.66
CA ILE A 10 -8.87 -18.16 -7.87
C ILE A 10 -10.04 -18.54 -6.98
N MET A 11 -10.97 -19.38 -7.48
CA MET A 11 -12.08 -19.90 -6.68
C MET A 11 -11.58 -20.70 -5.48
N GLU A 12 -10.64 -21.62 -5.68
CA GLU A 12 -10.03 -22.42 -4.61
C GLU A 12 -9.32 -21.52 -3.58
N LEU A 13 -8.57 -20.53 -4.03
CA LEU A 13 -7.90 -19.57 -3.16
C LEU A 13 -8.89 -18.80 -2.28
N VAL A 14 -9.97 -18.31 -2.87
CA VAL A 14 -11.00 -17.56 -2.13
C VAL A 14 -11.73 -18.48 -1.13
N LEU A 15 -12.11 -19.68 -1.55
CA LEU A 15 -12.78 -20.65 -0.66
C LEU A 15 -11.86 -21.10 0.48
N SER A 16 -10.60 -21.41 0.19
CA SER A 16 -9.61 -21.82 1.21
C SER A 16 -9.29 -20.72 2.22
N SER A 17 -9.59 -19.47 1.90
CA SER A 17 -9.45 -18.32 2.81
C SER A 17 -10.65 -18.13 3.74
N GLN A 18 -11.63 -19.05 3.71
CA GLN A 18 -12.84 -19.01 4.55
C GLN A 18 -13.65 -17.71 4.40
N VAL A 19 -13.63 -17.14 3.21
CA VAL A 19 -14.44 -15.94 2.89
C VAL A 19 -15.91 -16.32 2.78
N ARG A 20 -16.76 -15.48 3.36
CA ARG A 20 -18.23 -15.64 3.27
C ARG A 20 -18.81 -14.60 2.33
N PHE A 21 -19.51 -15.08 1.30
CA PHE A 21 -20.34 -14.25 0.42
C PHE A 21 -21.81 -14.43 0.77
N HIS A 22 -22.61 -13.42 0.49
CA HIS A 22 -24.05 -13.47 0.74
C HIS A 22 -24.73 -14.62 -0.03
N ASP A 23 -24.29 -14.87 -1.27
CA ASP A 23 -24.74 -15.99 -2.09
C ASP A 23 -23.62 -16.45 -3.05
N LEU A 24 -23.82 -17.67 -3.60
CA LEU A 24 -22.86 -18.27 -4.54
C LEU A 24 -22.69 -17.45 -5.82
N ARG A 25 -23.74 -16.77 -6.28
CA ARG A 25 -23.67 -15.93 -7.51
C ARG A 25 -22.75 -14.74 -7.30
N CYS A 26 -22.75 -14.16 -6.08
CA CYS A 26 -21.82 -13.09 -5.71
C CYS A 26 -20.37 -13.58 -5.74
N LEU A 27 -20.07 -14.73 -5.17
CA LEU A 27 -18.75 -15.36 -5.21
C LEU A 27 -18.31 -15.65 -6.64
N VAL A 28 -19.13 -16.31 -7.43
CA VAL A 28 -18.83 -16.64 -8.84
C VAL A 28 -18.54 -15.38 -9.65
N THR A 29 -19.33 -14.32 -9.48
CA THR A 29 -19.13 -13.07 -10.21
C THR A 29 -17.87 -12.36 -9.78
N PHE A 30 -17.54 -12.36 -8.48
CA PHE A 30 -16.28 -11.82 -7.97
C PHE A 30 -15.07 -12.53 -8.58
N VAL A 31 -15.06 -13.85 -8.57
CA VAL A 31 -13.94 -14.63 -9.13
C VAL A 31 -13.78 -14.34 -10.63
N TRP A 32 -14.89 -14.26 -11.39
CA TRP A 32 -14.80 -13.88 -12.80
C TRP A 32 -14.34 -12.44 -13.02
N ALA A 33 -14.64 -11.50 -12.11
CA ALA A 33 -14.11 -10.14 -12.18
C ALA A 33 -12.57 -10.13 -11.99
N VAL A 34 -12.05 -10.92 -11.03
CA VAL A 34 -10.60 -11.09 -10.83
C VAL A 34 -9.95 -11.72 -12.07
N VAL A 35 -10.55 -12.77 -12.63
CA VAL A 35 -10.06 -13.42 -13.86
C VAL A 35 -10.07 -12.44 -15.05
N GLY A 36 -11.17 -11.70 -15.23
CA GLY A 36 -11.27 -10.68 -16.28
C GLY A 36 -10.17 -9.63 -16.16
N LEU A 37 -9.93 -9.12 -14.94
CA LEU A 37 -8.88 -8.15 -14.70
C LEU A 37 -7.46 -8.71 -14.96
N LEU A 38 -7.19 -9.95 -14.56
CA LEU A 38 -5.91 -10.63 -14.82
C LEU A 38 -5.64 -10.82 -16.32
N LYS A 39 -6.68 -11.09 -17.11
CA LYS A 39 -6.56 -11.34 -18.55
C LYS A 39 -6.47 -10.05 -19.37
N GLU A 40 -7.28 -9.05 -19.02
CA GLU A 40 -7.41 -7.82 -19.80
C GLU A 40 -6.44 -6.71 -19.40
N LYS A 41 -5.83 -6.80 -18.21
CA LYS A 41 -4.97 -5.73 -17.65
C LYS A 41 -5.68 -4.37 -17.61
N GLY A 42 -6.99 -4.38 -17.46
CA GLY A 42 -7.79 -3.16 -17.48
C GLY A 42 -9.20 -3.34 -16.96
N VAL A 43 -9.76 -2.25 -16.45
CA VAL A 43 -11.11 -2.22 -15.88
C VAL A 43 -12.14 -1.90 -16.96
N HIS A 44 -12.37 -2.87 -17.86
CA HIS A 44 -13.39 -2.79 -18.89
C HIS A 44 -14.38 -3.95 -18.71
N LEU A 45 -15.55 -3.67 -18.14
CA LEU A 45 -16.56 -4.71 -17.86
C LEU A 45 -17.03 -5.42 -19.13
N SER A 46 -17.05 -4.75 -20.28
CA SER A 46 -17.37 -5.33 -21.56
C SER A 46 -16.36 -6.40 -21.98
N LYS A 47 -15.06 -6.17 -21.77
CA LYS A 47 -14.01 -7.14 -22.08
C LYS A 47 -13.97 -8.29 -21.08
N TRP A 48 -14.25 -8.05 -19.80
CA TRP A 48 -14.35 -9.14 -18.82
C TRP A 48 -15.40 -10.19 -19.19
N CYS A 49 -16.44 -9.79 -19.94
CA CYS A 49 -17.49 -10.70 -20.40
C CYS A 49 -16.99 -11.78 -21.36
N GLU A 50 -15.94 -11.50 -22.12
CA GLU A 50 -15.35 -12.41 -23.11
C GLU A 50 -14.72 -13.63 -22.47
N HIS A 51 -14.22 -13.48 -21.23
CA HIS A 51 -13.58 -14.56 -20.49
C HIS A 51 -14.57 -15.47 -19.74
N ARG A 52 -15.82 -14.99 -19.57
CA ARG A 52 -16.84 -15.76 -18.86
C ARG A 52 -17.58 -16.69 -19.82
N PRO A 53 -17.51 -18.04 -19.62
CA PRO A 53 -18.19 -19.00 -20.46
C PRO A 53 -19.72 -18.90 -20.33
N GLY A 54 -20.42 -19.55 -21.24
CA GLY A 54 -21.88 -19.65 -21.28
C GLY A 54 -22.51 -18.85 -22.42
N GLU A 55 -23.71 -19.23 -22.82
CA GLU A 55 -24.45 -18.73 -23.99
C GLU A 55 -25.13 -17.37 -23.78
N ALA A 56 -25.07 -16.82 -22.54
CA ALA A 56 -25.67 -15.52 -22.26
C ALA A 56 -25.03 -14.41 -23.12
N GLN A 57 -25.86 -13.51 -23.62
CA GLN A 57 -25.42 -12.35 -24.40
C GLN A 57 -24.40 -11.49 -23.63
N ALA A 58 -23.42 -10.91 -24.32
CA ALA A 58 -22.38 -10.07 -23.74
C ALA A 58 -22.95 -8.94 -22.86
N ALA A 59 -24.01 -8.26 -23.31
CA ALA A 59 -24.69 -7.22 -22.54
C ALA A 59 -25.28 -7.75 -21.19
N SER A 60 -25.72 -9.01 -21.16
CA SER A 60 -26.24 -9.63 -19.93
C SER A 60 -25.10 -9.96 -18.95
N LYS A 61 -23.95 -10.46 -19.46
CA LYS A 61 -22.76 -10.71 -18.68
C LYS A 61 -22.18 -9.41 -18.10
N GLN A 62 -22.11 -8.35 -18.90
CA GLN A 62 -21.67 -7.02 -18.45
C GLN A 62 -22.56 -6.46 -17.35
N ARG A 63 -23.89 -6.55 -17.51
CA ARG A 63 -24.86 -6.15 -16.47
C ARG A 63 -24.68 -6.91 -15.16
N GLN A 64 -24.23 -8.16 -15.19
CA GLN A 64 -23.95 -8.92 -13.99
C GLN A 64 -22.75 -8.33 -13.20
N PHE A 65 -21.66 -7.97 -13.87
CA PHE A 65 -20.55 -7.28 -13.21
C PHE A 65 -20.97 -5.92 -12.65
N ALA A 66 -21.72 -5.13 -13.43
CA ALA A 66 -22.22 -3.83 -12.97
C ALA A 66 -23.15 -3.96 -11.76
N ARG A 67 -24.07 -4.95 -11.75
CA ARG A 67 -24.95 -5.25 -10.59
C ARG A 67 -24.16 -5.72 -9.40
N TRP A 68 -23.10 -6.51 -9.61
CA TRP A 68 -22.22 -6.96 -8.52
C TRP A 68 -21.52 -5.76 -7.87
N LEU A 69 -20.93 -4.87 -8.66
CA LEU A 69 -20.32 -3.64 -8.16
C LEU A 69 -21.34 -2.73 -7.45
N GLY A 70 -22.60 -2.71 -7.89
CA GLY A 70 -23.70 -1.97 -7.26
C GLY A 70 -24.30 -2.65 -6.02
N ASN A 71 -23.93 -3.90 -5.69
CA ASN A 71 -24.57 -4.67 -4.64
C ASN A 71 -24.12 -4.24 -3.23
N THR A 72 -25.00 -3.55 -2.49
CA THR A 72 -24.73 -3.05 -1.14
C THR A 72 -24.59 -4.13 -0.06
N LYS A 73 -24.94 -5.39 -0.37
CA LYS A 73 -24.77 -6.53 0.54
C LYS A 73 -23.33 -7.09 0.53
N ILE A 74 -22.49 -6.61 -0.39
CA ILE A 74 -21.07 -7.00 -0.43
C ILE A 74 -20.31 -6.10 0.52
N CYS A 75 -19.73 -6.72 1.55
CA CYS A 75 -18.84 -6.08 2.48
C CYS A 75 -17.39 -6.36 2.06
N GLU A 76 -16.77 -5.44 1.32
CA GLU A 76 -15.42 -5.57 0.79
C GLU A 76 -14.38 -5.79 1.89
N VAL A 77 -14.54 -5.11 3.02
CA VAL A 77 -13.64 -5.21 4.18
C VAL A 77 -13.63 -6.63 4.74
N ALA A 78 -14.81 -7.22 4.97
CA ALA A 78 -14.93 -8.55 5.54
C ALA A 78 -14.35 -9.64 4.60
N ILE A 79 -14.54 -9.46 3.29
CA ILE A 79 -14.02 -10.37 2.27
C ILE A 79 -12.50 -10.26 2.21
N TYR A 80 -11.97 -9.03 2.03
CA TYR A 80 -10.55 -8.81 1.82
C TYR A 80 -9.71 -9.14 3.06
N LYS A 81 -10.23 -8.85 4.25
CA LYS A 81 -9.59 -9.21 5.52
C LYS A 81 -9.14 -10.68 5.55
N LYS A 82 -9.99 -11.60 5.14
CA LYS A 82 -9.69 -13.04 5.16
C LYS A 82 -8.61 -13.41 4.15
N LEU A 83 -8.63 -12.80 2.96
CA LEU A 83 -7.62 -13.03 1.92
C LEU A 83 -6.24 -12.54 2.38
N ALA A 84 -6.19 -11.31 2.92
CA ALA A 84 -4.95 -10.70 3.41
C ALA A 84 -4.40 -11.46 4.64
N GLN A 85 -5.26 -11.85 5.60
CA GLN A 85 -4.86 -12.67 6.75
C GLN A 85 -4.24 -14.00 6.33
N LYS A 86 -4.80 -14.64 5.30
CA LYS A 86 -4.22 -15.87 4.73
C LYS A 86 -2.82 -15.64 4.19
N ALA A 87 -2.62 -14.55 3.46
CA ALA A 87 -1.31 -14.22 2.88
C ALA A 87 -0.26 -13.85 3.93
N LEU A 88 -0.68 -13.32 5.08
CA LEU A 88 0.17 -12.88 6.18
C LEU A 88 0.28 -13.90 7.33
N ALA A 89 -0.14 -15.15 7.13
CA ALA A 89 -0.22 -16.15 8.19
C ALA A 89 1.12 -16.40 8.90
N ASP A 90 2.23 -16.28 8.19
CA ASP A 90 3.59 -16.55 8.67
C ASP A 90 4.31 -15.31 9.24
N TRP A 91 3.61 -14.17 9.42
CA TRP A 91 4.21 -12.87 9.77
C TRP A 91 4.21 -12.56 11.27
N GLN A 92 3.94 -13.52 12.14
CA GLN A 92 3.96 -13.29 13.58
C GLN A 92 5.35 -12.83 14.06
N GLY A 93 5.39 -11.76 14.85
CA GLY A 93 6.63 -11.21 15.39
C GLY A 93 7.47 -10.36 14.42
N GLU A 94 7.06 -10.25 13.14
CA GLU A 94 7.79 -9.49 12.13
C GLU A 94 7.56 -7.97 12.27
N THR A 95 8.49 -7.20 11.72
CA THR A 95 8.32 -5.75 11.56
C THR A 95 7.55 -5.46 10.27
N ILE A 96 6.46 -4.71 10.39
CA ILE A 96 5.56 -4.37 9.31
C ILE A 96 5.58 -2.85 9.09
N PHE A 97 5.88 -2.43 7.88
CA PHE A 97 5.71 -1.04 7.46
C PHE A 97 4.35 -0.88 6.77
N LEU A 98 3.53 0.03 7.29
CA LEU A 98 2.27 0.45 6.67
C LEU A 98 2.42 1.85 6.11
N ALA A 99 1.95 2.08 4.89
CA ALA A 99 1.86 3.42 4.33
C ALA A 99 0.39 3.87 4.29
N LEU A 100 0.15 5.11 4.70
CA LEU A 100 -1.11 5.82 4.55
C LEU A 100 -0.92 6.95 3.55
N ASP A 101 -1.71 6.96 2.48
CA ASP A 101 -1.70 8.01 1.48
C ASP A 101 -3.05 8.15 0.79
N SER A 102 -3.22 9.24 0.03
CA SER A 102 -4.43 9.52 -0.73
C SER A 102 -4.11 9.85 -2.17
N SER A 103 -4.99 9.44 -3.08
CA SER A 103 -4.85 9.74 -4.50
C SER A 103 -6.19 10.17 -5.10
N SER A 104 -6.16 11.22 -5.93
CA SER A 104 -7.35 11.67 -6.65
C SER A 104 -7.63 10.81 -7.87
N LEU A 105 -8.91 10.62 -8.19
CA LEU A 105 -9.38 9.97 -9.39
C LEU A 105 -10.39 10.91 -10.10
N TRP A 106 -10.08 11.31 -11.35
CA TRP A 106 -10.84 12.26 -12.18
C TRP A 106 -11.14 13.61 -11.50
N ASN A 107 -10.35 14.07 -10.53
CA ASN A 107 -10.61 15.26 -9.74
C ASN A 107 -12.01 15.28 -9.06
N ARG A 108 -12.62 14.14 -8.91
CA ARG A 108 -13.97 13.96 -8.33
C ARG A 108 -13.96 13.02 -7.14
N PHE A 109 -13.15 11.97 -7.18
CA PHE A 109 -13.05 11.01 -6.09
C PHE A 109 -11.68 11.05 -5.48
N VAL A 110 -11.61 10.77 -4.19
CA VAL A 110 -10.37 10.52 -3.47
C VAL A 110 -10.39 9.09 -2.96
N ILE A 111 -9.28 8.41 -3.15
CA ILE A 111 -9.01 7.09 -2.60
C ILE A 111 -7.99 7.30 -1.50
N VAL A 112 -8.37 7.08 -0.23
CA VAL A 112 -7.43 6.98 0.90
C VAL A 112 -7.14 5.50 1.12
N ARG A 113 -5.88 5.16 1.29
CA ARG A 113 -5.46 3.76 1.38
C ARG A 113 -4.45 3.56 2.49
N VAL A 114 -4.63 2.48 3.25
CA VAL A 114 -3.60 1.88 4.11
C VAL A 114 -3.07 0.64 3.40
N ALA A 115 -1.77 0.59 3.19
CA ALA A 115 -1.13 -0.52 2.48
C ALA A 115 0.10 -1.05 3.21
N LEU A 116 0.31 -2.35 3.14
CA LEU A 116 1.53 -3.02 3.56
C LEU A 116 2.64 -2.74 2.55
N ILE A 117 3.79 -2.27 3.00
CA ILE A 117 4.98 -2.17 2.17
C ILE A 117 5.63 -3.55 2.09
N TYR A 118 5.79 -4.04 0.87
CA TYR A 118 6.33 -5.36 0.63
C TYR A 118 7.29 -5.38 -0.56
N ARG A 119 8.58 -5.47 -0.27
CA ARG A 119 9.66 -5.74 -1.25
C ARG A 119 9.60 -4.82 -2.48
N GLY A 120 9.46 -3.51 -2.25
CA GLY A 120 9.43 -2.48 -3.29
C GLY A 120 8.06 -2.31 -3.97
N ARG A 121 6.99 -2.74 -3.31
CA ARG A 121 5.60 -2.46 -3.69
C ARG A 121 4.72 -2.33 -2.45
N ALA A 122 3.56 -1.70 -2.61
CA ALA A 122 2.55 -1.65 -1.57
C ALA A 122 1.37 -2.56 -1.92
N LEU A 123 0.87 -3.25 -0.90
CA LEU A 123 -0.31 -4.12 -0.97
C LEU A 123 -1.44 -3.46 -0.19
N PRO A 124 -2.56 -3.11 -0.84
CA PRO A 124 -3.70 -2.56 -0.11
C PRO A 124 -4.13 -3.48 1.03
N LEU A 125 -4.34 -2.92 2.22
CA LEU A 125 -4.98 -3.63 3.34
C LEU A 125 -6.39 -3.12 3.59
N SER A 126 -6.58 -1.80 3.55
CA SER A 126 -7.87 -1.16 3.67
C SER A 126 -7.91 0.13 2.85
N TRP A 127 -9.09 0.55 2.42
CA TRP A 127 -9.27 1.76 1.61
C TRP A 127 -10.63 2.40 1.83
N LEU A 128 -10.67 3.69 1.62
CA LEU A 128 -11.87 4.51 1.56
C LEU A 128 -11.94 5.18 0.19
N VAL A 129 -13.09 5.12 -0.46
CA VAL A 129 -13.38 5.92 -1.67
C VAL A 129 -14.52 6.88 -1.35
N MET A 130 -14.30 8.16 -1.61
CA MET A 130 -15.29 9.20 -1.36
C MET A 130 -15.33 10.22 -2.49
N GLU A 131 -16.48 10.86 -2.69
CA GLU A 131 -16.57 12.03 -3.57
C GLU A 131 -15.99 13.24 -2.82
N HIS A 132 -14.83 13.70 -3.30
CA HIS A 132 -14.12 14.82 -2.70
C HIS A 132 -13.16 15.43 -3.72
N ALA A 133 -13.15 16.75 -3.81
CA ALA A 133 -12.32 17.46 -4.80
C ALA A 133 -10.83 17.59 -4.39
N SER A 134 -10.51 17.39 -3.12
CA SER A 134 -9.16 17.53 -2.56
C SER A 134 -8.67 16.22 -1.97
N THR A 135 -7.37 15.94 -2.11
CA THR A 135 -6.69 14.82 -1.44
C THR A 135 -6.51 15.03 0.06
N SER A 136 -6.78 16.24 0.59
CA SER A 136 -6.78 16.51 2.02
C SER A 136 -8.10 16.04 2.62
N VAL A 137 -8.06 14.98 3.41
CA VAL A 137 -9.22 14.32 4.01
C VAL A 137 -9.14 14.44 5.53
N ALA A 138 -10.27 14.73 6.18
CA ALA A 138 -10.35 14.84 7.63
C ALA A 138 -10.11 13.48 8.32
N PHE A 139 -9.51 13.50 9.51
CA PHE A 139 -9.13 12.30 10.28
C PHE A 139 -10.33 11.36 10.51
N GLU A 140 -11.48 11.91 10.85
CA GLU A 140 -12.71 11.14 11.13
C GLU A 140 -13.15 10.27 9.97
N ALA A 141 -12.87 10.71 8.73
CA ALA A 141 -13.22 9.95 7.53
C ALA A 141 -12.30 8.74 7.31
N TYR A 142 -10.99 8.87 7.56
CA TYR A 142 -10.04 7.78 7.30
C TYR A 142 -9.63 6.96 8.54
N ASN A 143 -9.96 7.40 9.77
CA ASN A 143 -9.73 6.61 10.98
C ASN A 143 -10.25 5.17 10.88
N PRO A 144 -11.47 4.89 10.34
CA PRO A 144 -11.97 3.51 10.25
C PRO A 144 -11.02 2.57 9.49
N ILE A 145 -10.43 3.02 8.37
CA ILE A 145 -9.56 2.14 7.57
C ILE A 145 -8.23 1.78 8.26
N LEU A 146 -7.75 2.62 9.19
CA LEU A 146 -6.59 2.29 10.02
C LEU A 146 -6.92 1.16 11.01
N LYS A 147 -8.11 1.21 11.65
CA LYS A 147 -8.60 0.15 12.52
C LYS A 147 -8.89 -1.16 11.78
N GLU A 148 -9.41 -1.05 10.56
CA GLU A 148 -9.59 -2.20 9.67
C GLU A 148 -8.25 -2.85 9.31
N ALA A 149 -7.24 -2.06 8.94
CA ALA A 149 -5.89 -2.54 8.69
C ALA A 149 -5.29 -3.23 9.92
N ALA A 150 -5.44 -2.63 11.12
CA ALA A 150 -4.99 -3.23 12.37
C ALA A 150 -5.63 -4.61 12.61
N ALA A 151 -6.91 -4.77 12.29
CA ALA A 151 -7.62 -6.03 12.46
C ALA A 151 -7.21 -7.12 11.45
N ILE A 152 -6.45 -6.78 10.42
CA ILE A 152 -5.90 -7.73 9.43
C ILE A 152 -4.57 -8.29 9.89
N LEU A 153 -3.75 -7.49 10.56
CA LEU A 153 -2.38 -7.82 10.90
C LEU A 153 -2.28 -9.01 11.88
N PRO A 154 -1.27 -9.87 11.73
CA PRO A 154 -0.98 -10.92 12.70
C PRO A 154 -0.65 -10.35 14.07
N GLN A 155 -0.89 -11.15 15.13
CA GLN A 155 -0.56 -10.76 16.48
C GLN A 155 0.96 -10.67 16.71
N GLY A 156 1.38 -9.75 17.57
CA GLY A 156 2.78 -9.59 17.96
C GLY A 156 3.68 -8.92 16.91
N CYS A 157 3.15 -8.47 15.78
CA CYS A 157 3.92 -7.70 14.81
C CYS A 157 4.27 -6.31 15.38
N ARG A 158 5.50 -5.86 15.11
CA ARG A 158 5.89 -4.47 15.28
C ARG A 158 5.47 -3.68 14.06
N VAL A 159 4.57 -2.73 14.24
CA VAL A 159 4.04 -1.92 13.12
C VAL A 159 4.66 -0.53 13.14
N ILE A 160 5.10 -0.07 11.96
CA ILE A 160 5.61 1.29 11.73
C ILE A 160 4.73 1.95 10.67
N LEU A 161 3.97 2.97 11.06
CA LEU A 161 3.10 3.72 10.17
C LEU A 161 3.88 4.84 9.47
N LEU A 162 3.80 4.87 8.15
CA LEU A 162 4.39 5.90 7.29
C LEU A 162 3.26 6.76 6.71
N ALA A 163 3.36 8.09 6.82
CA ALA A 163 2.36 8.98 6.22
C ALA A 163 2.97 10.31 5.76
N ASP A 164 2.38 10.89 4.71
CA ASP A 164 2.82 12.20 4.23
C ASP A 164 2.33 13.33 5.14
N ARG A 165 2.89 14.51 4.91
CA ARG A 165 2.58 15.76 5.65
C ARG A 165 1.09 16.14 5.65
N GLY A 166 0.30 15.61 4.72
CA GLY A 166 -1.15 15.78 4.69
C GLY A 166 -1.84 15.17 5.91
N PHE A 167 -1.27 14.10 6.45
CA PHE A 167 -1.77 13.31 7.57
C PHE A 167 -1.08 13.64 8.91
N GLY A 168 -0.15 14.60 8.93
CA GLY A 168 0.62 14.95 10.13
C GLY A 168 -0.20 15.80 11.11
N ASP A 169 -1.15 15.19 11.82
CA ASP A 169 -1.98 15.80 12.84
C ASP A 169 -1.98 15.01 14.17
N ASN A 170 -2.45 15.64 15.24
CA ASN A 170 -2.45 15.03 16.56
C ASN A 170 -3.34 13.79 16.67
N ASP A 171 -4.44 13.77 15.96
CA ASP A 171 -5.44 12.70 16.12
C ASP A 171 -4.87 11.40 15.50
N LEU A 172 -4.12 11.49 14.39
CA LEU A 172 -3.40 10.34 13.84
C LEU A 172 -2.27 9.89 14.78
N PHE A 173 -1.51 10.82 15.37
CA PHE A 173 -0.45 10.44 16.32
C PHE A 173 -1.02 9.73 17.55
N CYS A 174 -2.14 10.21 18.09
CA CYS A 174 -2.83 9.56 19.20
C CYS A 174 -3.32 8.17 18.81
N LEU A 175 -3.99 8.04 17.66
CA LEU A 175 -4.47 6.75 17.18
C LEU A 175 -3.34 5.74 16.98
N ALA A 176 -2.19 6.16 16.42
CA ALA A 176 -1.04 5.28 16.26
C ALA A 176 -0.56 4.75 17.61
N ARG A 177 -0.46 5.60 18.64
CA ARG A 177 -0.14 5.18 20.01
C ARG A 177 -1.18 4.22 20.61
N ASP A 178 -2.47 4.51 20.42
CA ASP A 178 -3.57 3.66 20.89
C ASP A 178 -3.53 2.27 20.26
N LEU A 179 -3.09 2.18 19.01
CA LEU A 179 -2.88 0.92 18.29
C LEU A 179 -1.52 0.26 18.61
N CYS A 180 -0.72 0.85 19.47
CA CYS A 180 0.66 0.42 19.76
C CYS A 180 1.53 0.37 18.49
N TRP A 181 1.34 1.29 17.56
CA TRP A 181 2.11 1.44 16.34
C TRP A 181 3.16 2.53 16.52
N SER A 182 4.38 2.25 16.14
CA SER A 182 5.38 3.29 15.89
C SER A 182 5.06 4.02 14.59
N PHE A 183 5.62 5.21 14.41
CA PHE A 183 5.34 5.98 13.20
C PHE A 183 6.53 6.78 12.68
N ARG A 184 6.53 7.05 11.37
CA ARG A 184 7.41 7.99 10.65
C ARG A 184 6.51 8.86 9.77
N ILE A 185 6.17 10.04 10.24
CA ILE A 185 5.20 10.92 9.56
C ILE A 185 5.86 12.23 9.22
N ARG A 186 5.72 12.66 7.97
CA ARG A 186 6.25 13.96 7.52
C ARG A 186 5.40 15.09 8.07
N LEU A 187 6.05 16.16 8.51
CA LEU A 187 5.39 17.32 9.11
C LEU A 187 5.29 18.50 8.13
N LYS A 188 4.26 19.31 8.30
CA LYS A 188 4.12 20.60 7.61
C LYS A 188 5.13 21.61 8.16
N ARG A 189 5.72 22.44 7.30
CA ARG A 189 6.66 23.51 7.68
C ARG A 189 6.10 24.50 8.70
N SER A 190 4.78 24.69 8.70
CA SER A 190 4.05 25.60 9.58
C SER A 190 3.84 25.07 10.99
N LEU A 191 4.00 23.76 11.21
CA LEU A 191 3.76 23.13 12.50
C LEU A 191 4.75 23.65 13.55
N ARG A 192 4.28 23.87 14.78
CA ARG A 192 5.10 24.34 15.90
C ARG A 192 5.74 23.19 16.64
N VAL A 193 7.03 23.37 16.98
CA VAL A 193 7.84 22.46 17.79
C VAL A 193 8.23 23.19 19.07
N TYR A 194 7.98 22.53 20.19
CA TYR A 194 8.32 23.02 21.54
C TYR A 194 9.47 22.19 22.08
N ARG A 195 10.46 22.84 22.66
CA ARG A 195 11.69 22.26 23.20
C ARG A 195 11.94 22.81 24.60
N VAL A 196 12.50 22.01 25.46
CA VAL A 196 12.86 22.45 26.81
C VAL A 196 13.83 23.65 26.74
N SER A 197 13.55 24.70 27.48
CA SER A 197 14.40 25.90 27.60
C SER A 197 14.72 26.63 26.29
N LYS A 198 13.95 26.36 25.21
CA LYS A 198 14.08 27.06 23.92
C LYS A 198 12.73 27.62 23.48
N PRO A 199 12.70 28.74 22.77
CA PRO A 199 11.44 29.28 22.24
C PRO A 199 10.80 28.30 21.26
N ALA A 200 9.47 28.28 21.21
CA ALA A 200 8.72 27.52 20.22
C ALA A 200 9.07 27.98 18.79
N MET A 201 9.32 27.04 17.90
CA MET A 201 9.70 27.35 16.52
C MET A 201 8.87 26.53 15.53
N LYS A 202 8.63 27.11 14.33
CA LYS A 202 8.04 26.35 13.23
C LYS A 202 9.08 25.38 12.64
N VAL A 203 8.63 24.19 12.23
CA VAL A 203 9.45 23.16 11.57
C VAL A 203 10.33 23.76 10.47
N GLY A 204 9.78 24.62 9.61
CA GLY A 204 10.52 25.22 8.50
C GLY A 204 11.70 26.12 8.92
N ARG A 205 11.72 26.61 10.19
CA ARG A 205 12.86 27.37 10.74
C ARG A 205 13.93 26.50 11.39
N LEU A 206 13.61 25.22 11.60
CA LEU A 206 14.52 24.22 12.18
C LEU A 206 15.27 23.46 11.09
N MET A 207 14.90 23.62 9.81
CA MET A 207 15.55 22.90 8.73
C MET A 207 17.04 23.20 8.67
N PRO A 208 17.92 22.17 8.68
CA PRO A 208 19.36 22.35 8.57
C PRO A 208 19.76 22.82 7.15
N ALA A 209 21.02 23.21 6.98
CA ALA A 209 21.55 23.49 5.64
C ALA A 209 21.59 22.23 4.78
N LYS A 210 21.69 22.38 3.45
CA LYS A 210 21.86 21.24 2.53
C LYS A 210 23.08 20.41 2.93
N LYS A 211 22.99 19.09 2.80
CA LYS A 211 24.01 18.11 3.22
C LYS A 211 24.19 17.99 4.74
N GLN A 212 23.27 18.50 5.51
CA GLN A 212 23.23 18.31 6.96
C GLN A 212 21.92 17.61 7.34
N ALA A 213 21.95 16.80 8.38
CA ALA A 213 20.77 16.26 9.04
C ALA A 213 20.75 16.71 10.50
N LEU A 214 19.59 17.12 10.99
CA LEU A 214 19.36 17.55 12.37
C LEU A 214 18.40 16.57 13.03
N PHE A 215 18.80 16.01 14.19
CA PHE A 215 17.99 15.13 15.01
C PHE A 215 17.65 15.83 16.34
N LEU A 216 16.36 15.94 16.62
CA LEU A 216 15.85 16.55 17.86
C LEU A 216 15.24 15.46 18.73
N HIS A 217 15.62 15.44 19.99
CA HIS A 217 15.16 14.46 20.96
C HIS A 217 14.20 15.09 21.96
N LYS A 218 13.14 14.35 22.34
CA LYS A 218 12.17 14.73 23.38
C LYS A 218 11.59 16.14 23.13
N VAL A 219 10.95 16.33 21.99
CA VAL A 219 10.22 17.55 21.63
C VAL A 219 8.72 17.33 21.71
N TRP A 220 7.96 18.42 21.77
CA TRP A 220 6.51 18.40 21.72
C TRP A 220 6.03 19.15 20.48
N LEU A 221 4.93 18.67 19.93
CA LEU A 221 4.35 19.19 18.69
C LEU A 221 3.01 19.85 18.95
N THR A 222 2.70 20.83 18.11
CA THR A 222 1.42 21.54 18.08
C THR A 222 1.10 22.26 19.39
N ASP A 223 0.07 23.09 19.38
CA ASP A 223 -0.41 23.79 20.59
C ASP A 223 -1.07 22.85 21.61
N ARG A 224 -1.32 21.56 21.23
CA ARG A 224 -1.79 20.51 22.14
C ARG A 224 -0.63 19.77 22.85
N TYR A 225 0.62 20.17 22.63
CA TYR A 225 1.82 19.58 23.26
C TYR A 225 1.91 18.07 23.13
N PHE A 226 1.60 17.53 21.95
CA PHE A 226 1.78 16.10 21.71
C PHE A 226 3.26 15.71 21.81
N GLY A 227 3.58 14.80 22.70
CA GLY A 227 4.96 14.35 22.91
C GLY A 227 5.14 13.58 24.24
N PRO A 228 6.40 13.30 24.65
CA PRO A 228 7.62 13.59 23.89
C PRO A 228 7.74 12.73 22.62
N VAL A 229 8.30 13.32 21.58
CA VAL A 229 8.60 12.68 20.29
C VAL A 229 9.99 13.07 19.81
N TYR A 230 10.43 12.48 18.70
CA TYR A 230 11.72 12.73 18.09
C TYR A 230 11.51 13.26 16.66
N LEU A 231 12.43 14.12 16.18
CA LEU A 231 12.37 14.64 14.83
C LEU A 231 13.68 14.37 14.10
N ALA A 232 13.57 13.99 12.84
CA ALA A 232 14.66 13.96 11.87
C ALA A 232 14.38 14.98 10.78
N LEU A 233 15.31 15.93 10.55
CA LEU A 233 15.20 16.98 9.56
C LEU A 233 16.39 16.96 8.61
N ALA A 234 16.13 16.93 7.31
CA ALA A 234 17.16 16.99 6.29
C ALA A 234 16.61 17.49 4.95
N HIS A 235 17.52 17.94 4.06
CA HIS A 235 17.24 18.06 2.65
C HIS A 235 17.62 16.76 1.95
N VAL A 236 16.63 15.97 1.58
CA VAL A 236 16.80 14.66 0.94
C VAL A 236 16.76 14.82 -0.57
N GLN A 237 17.67 14.16 -1.27
CA GLN A 237 17.67 14.17 -2.72
C GLN A 237 16.65 13.15 -3.23
N THR A 238 15.67 13.63 -3.99
CA THR A 238 14.65 12.84 -4.67
C THR A 238 14.87 12.89 -6.19
N ARG A 239 14.06 12.17 -6.96
CA ARG A 239 14.08 12.24 -8.44
C ARG A 239 13.84 13.64 -8.96
N ASN A 240 13.08 14.48 -8.21
CA ASN A 240 12.68 15.84 -8.58
C ASN A 240 13.59 16.92 -7.98
N GLY A 241 14.73 16.55 -7.40
CA GLY A 241 15.64 17.47 -6.74
C GLY A 241 15.66 17.34 -5.21
N TYR A 242 16.10 18.38 -4.50
CA TYR A 242 16.14 18.35 -3.04
C TYR A 242 14.79 18.71 -2.44
N GLU A 243 14.28 17.84 -1.58
CA GLU A 243 13.09 18.06 -0.77
C GLU A 243 13.41 18.19 0.71
N GLU A 244 12.70 19.06 1.41
CA GLU A 244 12.77 19.17 2.86
C GLU A 244 11.95 18.06 3.50
N TRP A 245 12.61 17.20 4.25
CA TRP A 245 11.97 16.18 5.04
C TRP A 245 12.11 16.49 6.52
N ALA A 246 10.98 16.65 7.19
CA ALA A 246 10.86 16.77 8.62
C ALA A 246 9.98 15.62 9.10
N ILE A 247 10.61 14.58 9.62
CA ILE A 247 9.94 13.34 9.98
C ILE A 247 9.81 13.26 11.50
N VAL A 248 8.58 13.11 11.99
CA VAL A 248 8.32 12.82 13.40
C VAL A 248 8.29 11.32 13.63
N SER A 249 8.80 10.92 14.78
CA SER A 249 8.83 9.55 15.26
C SER A 249 8.55 9.51 16.76
N ASP A 250 7.91 8.45 17.23
CA ASP A 250 7.80 8.11 18.66
C ASP A 250 9.04 7.42 19.21
N GLU A 251 9.96 7.00 18.33
CA GLU A 251 11.24 6.38 18.66
C GLU A 251 12.41 7.31 18.31
N PRO A 252 13.60 7.16 18.96
CA PRO A 252 14.79 7.92 18.62
C PRO A 252 15.10 7.88 17.11
N THR A 253 15.43 9.05 16.57
CA THR A 253 15.66 9.22 15.13
C THR A 253 17.15 9.23 14.79
N ASP A 254 17.50 8.67 13.64
CA ASP A 254 18.80 8.66 13.01
C ASP A 254 18.67 8.76 11.48
N LEU A 255 19.74 8.51 10.74
CA LEU A 255 19.72 8.54 9.26
C LEU A 255 18.78 7.46 8.67
N ARG A 256 18.60 6.31 9.34
CA ARG A 256 17.69 5.24 8.90
C ARG A 256 16.23 5.69 8.90
N THR A 257 15.89 6.68 9.73
CA THR A 257 14.54 7.27 9.76
C THR A 257 14.11 7.79 8.40
N PHE A 258 15.05 8.35 7.62
CA PHE A 258 14.79 8.82 6.26
C PHE A 258 14.60 7.65 5.27
N ASP A 259 15.39 6.58 5.41
CA ASP A 259 15.26 5.38 4.59
C ASP A 259 13.92 4.69 4.86
N GLU A 260 13.55 4.52 6.14
CA GLU A 260 12.26 3.96 6.56
C GLU A 260 11.09 4.79 6.01
N TYR A 261 11.13 6.11 6.15
CA TYR A 261 10.10 7.00 5.59
C TYR A 261 10.04 6.90 4.06
N GLY A 262 11.18 6.73 3.40
CA GLY A 262 11.29 6.56 1.96
C GLY A 262 10.48 5.39 1.41
N LEU A 263 10.25 4.34 2.20
CA LEU A 263 9.43 3.19 1.81
C LEU A 263 7.97 3.58 1.50
N ARG A 264 7.49 4.73 1.98
CA ARG A 264 6.15 5.25 1.65
C ARG A 264 5.92 5.39 0.15
N PHE A 265 6.97 5.70 -0.62
CA PHE A 265 6.86 5.88 -2.07
C PHE A 265 6.41 4.61 -2.81
N ASP A 266 6.54 3.43 -2.21
CA ASP A 266 6.00 2.19 -2.76
C ASP A 266 4.47 2.23 -2.89
N LEU A 267 3.77 3.04 -2.07
CA LEU A 267 2.33 3.23 -2.19
C LEU A 267 1.98 4.14 -3.39
N GLU A 268 2.81 5.12 -3.71
CA GLU A 268 2.62 5.92 -4.93
C GLU A 268 2.73 5.05 -6.19
N GLU A 269 3.69 4.11 -6.21
CA GLU A 269 3.82 3.11 -7.28
C GLU A 269 2.59 2.18 -7.36
N ASN A 270 1.98 1.81 -6.22
CA ASN A 270 0.76 1.02 -6.23
C ASN A 270 -0.45 1.82 -6.79
N PHE A 271 -0.54 3.11 -6.49
CA PHE A 271 -1.55 3.96 -7.15
C PHE A 271 -1.32 4.08 -8.65
N LEU A 272 -0.06 4.11 -9.11
CA LEU A 272 0.27 4.08 -10.54
C LEU A 272 -0.11 2.74 -11.18
N ASP A 273 0.12 1.61 -10.50
CA ASP A 273 -0.32 0.29 -10.96
C ASP A 273 -1.85 0.25 -11.15
N ASP A 274 -2.62 0.85 -10.23
CA ASP A 274 -4.07 0.93 -10.37
C ASP A 274 -4.49 1.84 -11.54
N LYS A 275 -3.82 2.98 -11.74
CA LYS A 275 -4.20 4.01 -12.71
C LYS A 275 -3.75 3.67 -14.13
N SER A 276 -2.47 3.69 -14.41
CA SER A 276 -1.95 3.69 -15.78
C SER A 276 -0.99 2.55 -16.07
N ALA A 277 -0.21 2.10 -15.09
CA ALA A 277 0.85 1.12 -15.30
C ALA A 277 0.35 -0.35 -15.24
N GLY A 278 -0.86 -0.59 -14.72
CA GLY A 278 -1.43 -1.93 -14.55
C GLY A 278 -2.90 -2.02 -14.93
N PHE A 279 -3.80 -1.58 -14.06
CA PHE A 279 -5.25 -1.87 -14.17
C PHE A 279 -6.08 -0.82 -14.91
N GLN A 280 -5.52 0.33 -15.21
CA GLN A 280 -6.16 1.41 -15.99
C GLN A 280 -7.53 1.85 -15.41
N ILE A 281 -7.63 2.02 -14.09
CA ILE A 281 -8.90 2.38 -13.44
C ILE A 281 -9.49 3.70 -13.98
N GLU A 282 -8.63 4.61 -14.45
CA GLU A 282 -9.03 5.89 -15.03
C GLU A 282 -9.84 5.72 -16.34
N SER A 283 -9.69 4.59 -17.03
CA SER A 283 -10.48 4.25 -18.21
C SER A 283 -11.83 3.60 -17.89
N SER A 284 -12.11 3.32 -16.60
CA SER A 284 -13.40 2.77 -16.19
C SER A 284 -14.52 3.83 -16.31
N GLU A 285 -15.72 3.37 -16.63
CA GLU A 285 -16.91 4.22 -16.70
C GLU A 285 -17.65 4.34 -15.37
N ILE A 286 -17.06 3.81 -14.28
CA ILE A 286 -17.69 3.77 -12.95
C ILE A 286 -17.60 5.16 -12.32
N ARG A 287 -18.75 5.75 -11.99
CA ARG A 287 -18.88 7.11 -11.45
C ARG A 287 -19.64 7.15 -10.10
N ASN A 288 -19.43 6.13 -9.27
CA ASN A 288 -20.05 6.00 -7.96
C ASN A 288 -19.02 5.50 -6.94
N ALA A 289 -18.86 6.19 -5.81
CA ALA A 289 -17.85 5.89 -4.80
C ALA A 289 -17.97 4.47 -4.23
N ALA A 290 -19.19 4.01 -3.93
CA ALA A 290 -19.42 2.67 -3.40
C ALA A 290 -19.12 1.57 -4.41
N MET A 291 -19.38 1.81 -5.71
CA MET A 291 -18.98 0.87 -6.77
C MET A 291 -17.46 0.85 -6.95
N LEU A 292 -16.80 2.00 -6.86
CA LEU A 292 -15.34 2.12 -6.91
C LEU A 292 -14.68 1.43 -5.70
N SER A 293 -15.30 1.51 -4.51
CA SER A 293 -14.82 0.77 -3.33
C SER A 293 -14.86 -0.74 -3.57
N ARG A 294 -15.96 -1.26 -4.12
CA ARG A 294 -16.06 -2.70 -4.47
C ARG A 294 -15.15 -3.10 -5.64
N LEU A 295 -14.91 -2.20 -6.59
CA LEU A 295 -13.86 -2.41 -7.58
C LEU A 295 -12.49 -2.49 -6.90
N GLY A 296 -12.23 -1.68 -5.88
CA GLY A 296 -11.03 -1.76 -5.04
C GLY A 296 -10.79 -3.16 -4.48
N LEU A 297 -11.85 -3.89 -4.10
CA LEU A 297 -11.72 -5.29 -3.67
C LEU A 297 -11.19 -6.20 -4.80
N VAL A 298 -11.67 -6.01 -6.04
CA VAL A 298 -11.17 -6.77 -7.20
C VAL A 298 -9.71 -6.44 -7.47
N LEU A 299 -9.35 -5.15 -7.48
CA LEU A 299 -7.98 -4.67 -7.66
C LEU A 299 -7.04 -5.22 -6.57
N ALA A 300 -7.40 -5.05 -5.30
CA ALA A 300 -6.60 -5.50 -4.17
C ALA A 300 -6.38 -7.03 -4.17
N THR A 301 -7.42 -7.80 -4.49
CA THR A 301 -7.32 -9.26 -4.60
C THR A 301 -6.41 -9.68 -5.75
N THR A 302 -6.52 -9.00 -6.89
CA THR A 302 -5.66 -9.24 -8.06
C THR A 302 -4.20 -8.90 -7.76
N THR A 303 -3.95 -7.76 -7.12
CA THR A 303 -2.61 -7.35 -6.67
C THR A 303 -2.02 -8.38 -5.70
N LEU A 304 -2.81 -8.82 -4.71
CA LEU A 304 -2.40 -9.82 -3.74
C LEU A 304 -2.02 -11.15 -4.43
N TYR A 305 -2.82 -11.60 -5.40
CA TYR A 305 -2.52 -12.80 -6.17
C TYR A 305 -1.24 -12.67 -6.99
N LEU A 306 -1.06 -11.54 -7.68
CA LEU A 306 0.12 -11.31 -8.50
C LEU A 306 1.39 -11.20 -7.65
N VAL A 307 1.36 -10.47 -6.54
CA VAL A 307 2.52 -10.36 -5.65
C VAL A 307 2.82 -11.69 -4.96
N SER A 308 1.80 -12.45 -4.53
CA SER A 308 2.00 -13.80 -4.00
C SER A 308 2.62 -14.74 -5.05
N THR A 309 2.16 -14.63 -6.29
CA THR A 309 2.74 -15.39 -7.42
C THR A 309 4.20 -15.00 -7.64
N GLY A 310 4.51 -13.69 -7.70
CA GLY A 310 5.88 -13.19 -7.83
C GLY A 310 6.79 -13.64 -6.69
N THR A 311 6.29 -13.63 -5.46
CA THR A 311 6.98 -14.15 -4.27
C THR A 311 7.32 -15.63 -4.44
N ALA A 312 6.37 -16.44 -4.83
CA ALA A 312 6.59 -17.87 -5.03
C ALA A 312 7.59 -18.14 -6.18
N VAL A 313 7.49 -17.40 -7.28
CA VAL A 313 8.43 -17.50 -8.41
C VAL A 313 9.86 -17.19 -8.00
N VAL A 314 10.07 -16.15 -7.20
CA VAL A 314 11.39 -15.80 -6.66
C VAL A 314 11.86 -16.85 -5.67
N HIS A 315 11.02 -17.26 -4.74
CA HIS A 315 11.32 -18.27 -3.73
C HIS A 315 11.75 -19.62 -4.34
N PHE A 316 11.09 -20.05 -5.41
CA PHE A 316 11.43 -21.31 -6.10
C PHE A 316 12.56 -21.18 -7.15
N GLY A 317 13.23 -20.03 -7.22
CA GLY A 317 14.35 -19.82 -8.15
C GLY A 317 13.93 -19.71 -9.62
N LEU A 318 12.65 -19.49 -9.91
CA LEU A 318 12.10 -19.46 -11.28
C LEU A 318 12.16 -18.06 -11.91
N ARG A 319 12.68 -17.06 -11.20
CA ARG A 319 12.69 -15.65 -11.62
C ARG A 319 13.27 -15.45 -13.04
N GLN A 320 14.38 -16.09 -13.35
CA GLN A 320 15.07 -15.91 -14.63
C GLN A 320 14.26 -16.34 -15.85
N LEU A 321 13.20 -17.14 -15.67
CA LEU A 321 12.29 -17.51 -16.76
C LEU A 321 11.42 -16.34 -17.23
N VAL A 322 11.24 -15.31 -16.39
CA VAL A 322 10.34 -14.17 -16.66
C VAL A 322 10.96 -12.79 -16.43
N ASP A 323 12.12 -12.73 -15.80
CA ASP A 323 12.90 -11.52 -15.58
C ASP A 323 14.29 -11.70 -16.18
N PRO A 324 14.60 -11.09 -17.35
CA PRO A 324 15.87 -11.30 -18.06
C PRO A 324 17.06 -10.59 -17.42
N HIS A 325 16.84 -9.78 -16.38
CA HIS A 325 17.91 -9.04 -15.76
C HIS A 325 18.80 -9.94 -14.89
N TRP A 326 20.12 -9.69 -14.88
CA TRP A 326 21.08 -10.42 -14.06
C TRP A 326 20.78 -10.30 -12.55
N ASN A 327 20.34 -9.12 -12.10
CA ASN A 327 19.71 -8.89 -10.81
C ASN A 327 18.21 -8.62 -11.01
N ARG A 328 17.40 -8.61 -9.96
CA ARG A 328 15.97 -8.33 -10.10
C ARG A 328 15.73 -6.93 -10.71
N GLY A 329 15.17 -6.91 -11.91
CA GLY A 329 14.81 -5.68 -12.61
C GLY A 329 13.31 -5.37 -12.57
N LEU A 330 12.49 -6.35 -12.17
CA LEU A 330 11.04 -6.23 -12.11
C LEU A 330 10.53 -6.28 -10.68
N SER A 331 9.41 -5.60 -10.41
CA SER A 331 8.70 -5.75 -9.14
C SER A 331 8.09 -7.15 -9.01
N TYR A 332 7.80 -7.58 -7.77
CA TYR A 332 7.11 -8.86 -7.52
C TYR A 332 5.74 -8.92 -8.21
N PHE A 333 5.04 -7.79 -8.32
CA PHE A 333 3.81 -7.65 -9.08
C PHE A 333 4.02 -7.99 -10.57
N GLN A 334 5.05 -7.40 -11.21
CA GLN A 334 5.37 -7.65 -12.62
C GLN A 334 5.89 -9.07 -12.86
N ILE A 335 6.70 -9.60 -11.94
CA ILE A 335 7.18 -11.00 -12.00
C ILE A 335 5.97 -11.94 -11.96
N GLY A 336 5.02 -11.70 -11.05
CA GLY A 336 3.80 -12.51 -10.94
C GLY A 336 2.96 -12.47 -12.20
N TRP A 337 2.83 -11.29 -12.82
CA TRP A 337 2.07 -11.14 -14.05
C TRP A 337 2.73 -11.86 -15.23
N ARG A 338 4.03 -11.66 -15.41
CA ARG A 338 4.79 -12.36 -16.46
C ARG A 338 4.81 -13.87 -16.25
N TRP A 339 4.87 -14.32 -15.00
CA TRP A 339 4.74 -15.74 -14.72
C TRP A 339 3.37 -16.30 -15.11
N LEU A 340 2.30 -15.58 -14.81
CA LEU A 340 0.95 -15.97 -15.21
C LEU A 340 0.86 -16.17 -16.74
N GLU A 341 1.35 -15.21 -17.52
CA GLU A 341 1.39 -15.29 -18.99
C GLU A 341 2.26 -16.45 -19.46
N HIS A 342 3.48 -16.55 -18.92
CA HIS A 342 4.41 -17.63 -19.24
C HIS A 342 3.82 -19.02 -18.94
N ALA A 343 3.21 -19.18 -17.78
CA ALA A 343 2.63 -20.46 -17.35
C ALA A 343 1.43 -20.86 -18.22
N LEU A 344 0.56 -19.89 -18.57
CA LEU A 344 -0.57 -20.16 -19.47
C LEU A 344 -0.10 -20.51 -20.88
N ALA A 345 0.89 -19.80 -21.43
CA ALA A 345 1.41 -20.05 -22.77
C ALA A 345 2.15 -21.40 -22.88
N ASN A 346 2.78 -21.85 -21.80
CA ASN A 346 3.62 -23.07 -21.79
C ASN A 346 3.00 -24.22 -21.01
N SER A 347 1.71 -24.16 -20.70
CA SER A 347 1.00 -25.20 -19.91
C SER A 347 1.69 -25.56 -18.60
N LYS A 348 2.34 -24.59 -17.96
CA LYS A 348 2.98 -24.75 -16.66
C LYS A 348 1.95 -24.62 -15.54
N LYS A 349 2.27 -25.19 -14.37
CA LYS A 349 1.42 -25.08 -13.19
C LYS A 349 1.36 -23.63 -12.71
N LEU A 350 0.15 -23.13 -12.52
CA LEU A 350 -0.09 -21.84 -11.90
C LEU A 350 0.12 -21.92 -10.38
N ILE A 351 0.52 -20.80 -9.78
CA ILE A 351 0.63 -20.69 -8.33
C ILE A 351 -0.77 -20.61 -7.73
N SER A 352 -1.06 -21.49 -6.76
CA SER A 352 -2.38 -21.64 -6.15
C SER A 352 -2.35 -21.35 -4.66
N ARG A 353 -1.67 -20.23 -4.25
CA ARG A 353 -1.68 -19.79 -2.86
C ARG A 353 -1.59 -18.27 -2.74
N PHE A 354 -2.31 -17.72 -1.76
CA PHE A 354 -2.01 -16.39 -1.21
C PHE A 354 -0.92 -16.56 -0.17
N TRP A 355 0.22 -15.95 -0.42
CA TRP A 355 1.37 -16.07 0.46
C TRP A 355 2.38 -14.94 0.23
N LEU A 356 2.74 -14.30 1.31
CA LEU A 356 3.80 -13.32 1.35
C LEU A 356 4.88 -13.84 2.31
N GLU A 357 6.06 -14.05 1.80
CA GLU A 357 7.18 -14.54 2.58
C GLU A 357 7.67 -13.45 3.53
N PRO A 358 7.73 -13.70 4.85
CA PRO A 358 8.28 -12.75 5.81
C PRO A 358 9.77 -12.52 5.60
N GLY A 359 10.30 -11.48 6.27
CA GLY A 359 11.72 -11.16 6.22
C GLY A 359 12.14 -10.27 5.04
N PRO A 360 13.44 -9.96 4.93
CA PRO A 360 13.97 -9.03 3.95
C PRO A 360 13.84 -9.55 2.51
N ASP A 361 13.88 -8.64 1.55
CA ASP A 361 13.89 -9.00 0.13
C ASP A 361 15.20 -9.73 -0.22
N PRO A 362 15.17 -11.00 -0.68
CA PRO A 362 16.37 -11.74 -1.05
C PRO A 362 17.06 -11.16 -2.31
N TYR A 363 16.33 -10.37 -3.11
CA TYR A 363 16.85 -9.69 -4.30
C TYR A 363 16.45 -8.22 -4.31
N PRO A 364 16.98 -7.38 -3.40
CA PRO A 364 16.61 -5.98 -3.34
C PRO A 364 16.97 -5.28 -4.66
N VAL A 365 16.15 -4.32 -5.07
CA VAL A 365 16.46 -3.46 -6.21
C VAL A 365 17.52 -2.47 -5.76
N TYR A 366 18.67 -2.50 -6.39
CA TYR A 366 19.68 -1.47 -6.18
C TYR A 366 19.32 -0.26 -7.04
N ALA A 367 19.06 0.87 -6.39
CA ALA A 367 19.19 2.15 -7.05
C ALA A 367 20.63 2.23 -7.61
N SER A 368 20.80 2.77 -8.81
CA SER A 368 22.05 2.73 -9.55
C SER A 368 23.28 3.00 -8.66
N LYS A 369 24.40 2.32 -8.91
CA LYS A 369 25.69 2.48 -8.22
C LYS A 369 26.21 3.93 -8.18
N SER A 370 25.63 4.86 -8.94
CA SER A 370 25.97 6.28 -8.98
C SER A 370 25.42 7.11 -7.81
N GLN A 371 24.56 6.55 -6.97
CA GLN A 371 24.15 7.19 -5.70
C GLN A 371 25.13 6.79 -4.58
N ALA A 372 26.42 6.96 -4.82
CA ALA A 372 27.39 6.94 -3.73
C ALA A 372 26.94 7.96 -2.67
N ALA A 373 26.70 7.50 -1.47
CA ALA A 373 26.27 8.34 -0.35
C ALA A 373 27.27 9.47 -0.20
N LYS A 374 26.86 10.70 -0.55
CA LYS A 374 27.67 11.88 -0.23
C LYS A 374 27.64 12.02 1.28
N PRO A 375 28.78 12.26 1.92
CA PRO A 375 28.83 12.37 3.37
C PRO A 375 27.84 13.44 3.86
N VAL A 376 26.98 13.07 4.81
CA VAL A 376 26.01 13.95 5.45
C VAL A 376 26.56 14.34 6.82
N ALA A 377 26.66 15.64 7.09
CA ALA A 377 27.01 16.11 8.41
C ALA A 377 25.82 15.93 9.36
N ILE A 378 26.04 15.26 10.48
CA ILE A 378 25.02 14.96 11.48
C ILE A 378 25.09 16.00 12.60
N LEU A 379 23.96 16.65 12.86
CA LEU A 379 23.78 17.59 13.96
C LEU A 379 22.81 16.97 14.96
N TYR A 380 23.24 16.84 16.21
CA TYR A 380 22.37 16.45 17.31
C TYR A 380 22.07 17.69 18.16
N ASP A 381 20.81 18.09 18.24
CA ASP A 381 20.37 19.00 19.30
C ASP A 381 19.97 18.15 20.51
N LEU A 382 20.96 17.83 21.31
CA LEU A 382 20.79 17.27 22.64
C LEU A 382 20.22 18.38 23.52
N SER A 383 18.94 18.67 23.43
CA SER A 383 18.26 19.45 24.46
C SER A 383 18.28 18.58 25.72
N LEU A 384 19.26 18.89 26.51
CA LEU A 384 19.78 18.31 27.71
C LEU A 384 18.75 17.57 28.56
N GLU A 385 19.12 16.37 28.93
CA GLU A 385 18.71 15.73 30.17
C GLU A 385 18.86 16.77 31.29
N VAL A 386 17.75 17.25 31.79
CA VAL A 386 17.71 17.85 33.12
C VAL A 386 17.71 16.69 34.06
N THR A 387 18.86 16.48 34.70
CA THR A 387 19.03 15.68 35.91
C THR A 387 17.96 15.99 36.93
#